data_64ecf65cfc029b7633a0031305248782
#
_entry.id   64ecf65cfc029b7633a0031305248782
#
_cell.length_a   1.000
_cell.length_b   1.000
_cell.length_c   1.000
_cell.angle_alpha   90.00
_cell.angle_beta   90.00
_cell.angle_gamma   90.00
#
_symmetry.space_group_name_H-M   'P 1'
#
loop_
_entity.id
_entity.type
_entity.pdbx_description
1 polymer ?
#
loop_
_entity_poly.entity_id
_entity_poly.type
_entity_poly.pdbx_seq_one_letter_code
_entity_poly.pdbx_strand_id
1 'polypeptide(L)'
;FKESISRRAWMAILVITLASVFLSTNFSEGFGLSLGALGIILACVLWGLDNNLTRNISGKDPLVIVAWKGVAAGTFSFSLAFLLGNTMPSVTSILSTMILGFVSYGMSTILFILSMRGLGAARTSALYGTAPLAGVVLSIIIFAESPSFAYSLAGVLMIGGALLLINEEHSHSHIHTDLFHEHSHR
;
A
#
# COMPACT_ATOMS: atom_id res chain seq x y z
N PHE A 1 2.04 -15.30 10.85
CA PHE A 1 1.15 -14.11 10.85
C PHE A 1 -0.28 -14.60 11.13
N LYS A 2 -0.81 -14.35 12.32
CA LYS A 2 -2.17 -14.76 12.69
C LYS A 2 -3.07 -13.52 12.79
N GLU A 3 -3.25 -12.78 11.68
CA GLU A 3 -4.29 -11.76 11.63
C GLU A 3 -5.64 -12.47 11.42
N SER A 4 -6.58 -12.27 12.35
CA SER A 4 -7.95 -12.73 12.17
C SER A 4 -8.66 -11.77 11.21
N ILE A 5 -8.94 -12.22 10.01
CA ILE A 5 -9.64 -11.44 8.99
C ILE A 5 -11.10 -11.90 9.00
N SER A 6 -12.03 -10.98 9.28
CA SER A 6 -13.46 -11.27 9.27
C SER A 6 -13.96 -11.54 7.84
N ARG A 7 -15.15 -12.13 7.73
CA ARG A 7 -15.81 -12.34 6.43
C ARG A 7 -16.09 -11.00 5.71
N ARG A 8 -16.38 -9.93 6.46
CA ARG A 8 -16.60 -8.59 5.91
C ARG A 8 -15.31 -8.02 5.32
N ALA A 9 -14.18 -8.15 6.04
CA ALA A 9 -12.89 -7.70 5.54
C ALA A 9 -12.47 -8.49 4.29
N TRP A 10 -12.71 -9.81 4.25
CA TRP A 10 -12.48 -10.60 3.04
C TRP A 10 -13.31 -10.13 1.85
N MET A 11 -14.60 -9.85 2.05
CA MET A 11 -15.46 -9.28 1.00
C MET A 11 -14.96 -7.91 0.54
N ALA A 12 -14.58 -7.04 1.47
CA ALA A 12 -14.04 -5.72 1.14
C ALA A 12 -12.76 -5.82 0.31
N ILE A 13 -11.81 -6.68 0.72
CA ILE A 13 -10.57 -6.93 -0.01
C ILE A 13 -10.88 -7.44 -1.44
N LEU A 14 -11.79 -8.39 -1.56
CA LEU A 14 -12.20 -8.93 -2.85
C LEU A 14 -12.80 -7.85 -3.76
N VAL A 15 -13.72 -7.03 -3.24
CA VAL A 15 -14.38 -5.95 -4.00
C VAL A 15 -13.36 -4.90 -4.45
N ILE A 16 -12.47 -4.46 -3.57
CA ILE A 16 -11.41 -3.49 -3.90
C ILE A 16 -10.47 -4.07 -4.95
N THR A 17 -10.07 -5.33 -4.80
CA THR A 17 -9.18 -6.01 -5.76
C THR A 17 -9.83 -6.13 -7.13
N LEU A 18 -11.09 -6.57 -7.21
CA LEU A 18 -11.83 -6.67 -8.47
C LEU A 18 -12.00 -5.30 -9.12
N ALA A 19 -12.32 -4.26 -8.33
CA ALA A 19 -12.43 -2.89 -8.83
C ALA A 19 -11.09 -2.38 -9.37
N SER A 20 -9.98 -2.67 -8.70
CA SER A 20 -8.63 -2.31 -9.14
C SER A 20 -8.24 -3.01 -10.44
N VAL A 21 -8.54 -4.31 -10.56
CA VAL A 21 -8.33 -5.07 -11.80
C VAL A 21 -9.16 -4.47 -12.92
N PHE A 22 -10.44 -4.19 -12.67
CA PHE A 22 -11.35 -3.61 -13.66
C PHE A 22 -10.87 -2.21 -14.12
N LEU A 23 -10.38 -1.38 -13.20
CA LEU A 23 -9.82 -0.06 -13.49
C LEU A 23 -8.53 -0.14 -14.32
N SER A 24 -7.70 -1.17 -14.09
CA SER A 24 -6.40 -1.33 -14.73
C SER A 24 -6.45 -2.10 -16.05
N THR A 25 -7.61 -2.69 -16.39
CA THR A 25 -7.72 -3.56 -17.57
C THR A 25 -8.16 -2.75 -18.79
N ASN A 26 -7.32 -2.74 -19.82
CA ASN A 26 -7.73 -2.25 -21.14
C ASN A 26 -8.31 -3.40 -21.94
N PHE A 27 -9.63 -3.54 -21.96
CA PHE A 27 -10.33 -4.67 -22.60
C PHE A 27 -10.16 -4.72 -24.13
N SER A 28 -9.63 -3.67 -24.75
CA SER A 28 -9.34 -3.63 -26.19
C SER A 28 -8.01 -4.30 -26.56
N GLU A 29 -7.09 -4.44 -25.63
CA GLU A 29 -5.83 -5.13 -25.83
C GLU A 29 -5.93 -6.50 -25.14
N GLY A 30 -6.00 -7.58 -25.91
CA GLY A 30 -6.24 -8.93 -25.40
C GLY A 30 -5.35 -9.32 -24.19
N PHE A 31 -5.86 -10.13 -23.30
CA PHE A 31 -5.14 -10.70 -22.17
C PHE A 31 -3.97 -11.59 -22.66
N GLY A 32 -2.73 -11.08 -22.54
CA GLY A 32 -1.51 -11.83 -22.85
C GLY A 32 -0.60 -11.92 -21.62
N LEU A 33 -0.15 -13.13 -21.28
CA LEU A 33 0.95 -13.33 -20.33
C LEU A 33 2.25 -12.91 -21.01
N SER A 34 2.65 -11.65 -20.82
CA SER A 34 3.96 -11.15 -21.24
C SER A 34 5.01 -11.34 -20.13
N LEU A 35 6.28 -11.32 -20.47
CA LEU A 35 7.38 -11.33 -19.49
C LEU A 35 7.23 -10.17 -18.49
N GLY A 36 6.75 -9.01 -18.96
CA GLY A 36 6.43 -7.85 -18.09
C GLY A 36 5.32 -8.15 -17.11
N ALA A 37 4.25 -8.84 -17.52
CA ALA A 37 3.16 -9.24 -16.62
C ALA A 37 3.65 -10.19 -15.51
N LEU A 38 4.52 -11.14 -15.83
CA LEU A 38 5.17 -12.01 -14.83
C LEU A 38 6.03 -11.20 -13.86
N GLY A 39 6.78 -10.21 -14.35
CA GLY A 39 7.56 -9.28 -13.52
C GLY A 39 6.69 -8.50 -12.55
N ILE A 40 5.53 -8.00 -12.99
CA ILE A 40 4.56 -7.29 -12.14
C ILE A 40 3.99 -8.22 -11.05
N ILE A 41 3.61 -9.44 -11.41
CA ILE A 41 3.12 -10.44 -10.43
C ILE A 41 4.17 -10.70 -9.37
N LEU A 42 5.44 -10.91 -9.76
CA LEU A 42 6.54 -11.10 -8.83
C LEU A 42 6.72 -9.89 -7.92
N ALA A 43 6.68 -8.67 -8.46
CA ALA A 43 6.76 -7.44 -7.68
C ALA A 43 5.63 -7.33 -6.65
N CYS A 44 4.40 -7.69 -7.01
CA CYS A 44 3.25 -7.73 -6.08
C CYS A 44 3.46 -8.74 -4.95
N VAL A 45 3.97 -9.94 -5.25
CA VAL A 45 4.30 -10.95 -4.24
C VAL A 45 5.37 -10.44 -3.27
N LEU A 46 6.45 -9.87 -3.80
CA LEU A 46 7.53 -9.31 -3.00
C LEU A 46 7.05 -8.14 -2.13
N TRP A 47 6.17 -7.29 -2.65
CA TRP A 47 5.57 -6.21 -1.89
C TRP A 47 4.66 -6.72 -0.78
N GLY A 48 3.87 -7.77 -1.03
CA GLY A 48 3.09 -8.45 0.00
C GLY A 48 3.95 -9.04 1.12
N LEU A 49 5.07 -9.67 0.77
CA LEU A 49 6.06 -10.16 1.73
C LEU A 49 6.68 -9.02 2.55
N ASP A 50 7.10 -7.95 1.88
CA ASP A 50 7.65 -6.75 2.53
C ASP A 50 6.68 -6.13 3.54
N ASN A 51 5.39 -6.01 3.18
CA ASN A 51 4.36 -5.50 4.08
C ASN A 51 4.20 -6.37 5.33
N ASN A 52 4.21 -7.69 5.17
CA ASN A 52 4.13 -8.61 6.30
C ASN A 52 5.36 -8.55 7.21
N LEU A 53 6.56 -8.44 6.63
CA LEU A 53 7.80 -8.26 7.39
C LEU A 53 7.80 -6.91 8.11
N THR A 54 7.41 -5.85 7.43
CA THR A 54 7.31 -4.50 7.98
C THR A 54 6.31 -4.44 9.14
N ARG A 55 5.21 -5.18 9.07
CA ARG A 55 4.23 -5.29 10.16
C ARG A 55 4.88 -5.75 11.47
N ASN A 56 5.81 -6.71 11.43
CA ASN A 56 6.48 -7.20 12.62
C ASN A 56 7.36 -6.16 13.32
N ILE A 57 7.92 -5.23 12.54
CA ILE A 57 8.78 -4.15 13.04
C ILE A 57 8.06 -2.80 13.12
N SER A 58 6.77 -2.75 12.77
CA SER A 58 6.00 -1.49 12.71
C SER A 58 5.93 -0.74 14.04
N GLY A 59 6.16 -1.41 15.18
CA GLY A 59 6.27 -0.77 16.48
C GLY A 59 7.51 0.13 16.65
N LYS A 60 8.53 -0.04 15.80
CA LYS A 60 9.74 0.81 15.80
C LYS A 60 9.48 2.13 15.08
N ASP A 61 10.40 3.08 15.20
CA ASP A 61 10.29 4.38 14.54
C ASP A 61 10.10 4.21 13.01
N PRO A 62 8.97 4.67 12.44
CA PRO A 62 8.69 4.52 11.02
C PRO A 62 9.66 5.34 10.14
N LEU A 63 10.20 6.46 10.64
CA LEU A 63 11.22 7.23 9.92
C LEU A 63 12.48 6.40 9.70
N VAL A 64 12.93 5.69 10.71
CA VAL A 64 14.11 4.82 10.63
C VAL A 64 13.86 3.68 9.66
N ILE A 65 12.68 3.05 9.71
CA ILE A 65 12.31 1.95 8.80
C ILE A 65 12.33 2.45 7.35
N VAL A 66 11.68 3.59 7.07
CA VAL A 66 11.59 4.16 5.71
C VAL A 66 12.96 4.62 5.23
N ALA A 67 13.78 5.22 6.08
CA ALA A 67 15.13 5.64 5.72
C ALA A 67 16.00 4.44 5.28
N TRP A 68 16.01 3.35 6.05
CA TRP A 68 16.76 2.14 5.68
C TRP A 68 16.25 1.51 4.39
N LYS A 69 14.92 1.40 4.21
CA LYS A 69 14.32 0.93 2.95
C LYS A 69 14.71 1.82 1.77
N GLY A 70 14.63 3.14 1.94
CA GLY A 70 14.98 4.10 0.91
C GLY A 70 16.46 4.03 0.52
N VAL A 71 17.37 3.96 1.50
CA VAL A 71 18.80 3.82 1.24
C VAL A 71 19.10 2.50 0.52
N ALA A 72 18.55 1.38 1.00
CA ALA A 72 18.80 0.07 0.39
C ALA A 72 18.27 0.01 -1.06
N ALA A 73 17.01 0.38 -1.27
CA ALA A 73 16.39 0.37 -2.60
C ALA A 73 17.03 1.40 -3.54
N GLY A 74 17.31 2.61 -3.02
CA GLY A 74 17.97 3.66 -3.79
C GLY A 74 19.37 3.29 -4.24
N THR A 75 20.18 2.75 -3.33
CA THR A 75 21.54 2.29 -3.67
C THR A 75 21.51 1.16 -4.69
N PHE A 76 20.62 0.19 -4.52
CA PHE A 76 20.46 -0.91 -5.48
C PHE A 76 20.05 -0.38 -6.87
N SER A 77 18.99 0.45 -6.93
CA SER A 77 18.50 0.97 -8.21
C SER A 77 19.51 1.88 -8.90
N PHE A 78 20.24 2.70 -8.14
CA PHE A 78 21.28 3.58 -8.65
C PHE A 78 22.46 2.78 -9.21
N SER A 79 22.92 1.77 -8.46
CA SER A 79 23.99 0.87 -8.93
C SER A 79 23.59 0.12 -10.20
N LEU A 80 22.34 -0.39 -10.24
CA LEU A 80 21.82 -1.08 -11.42
C LEU A 80 21.75 -0.15 -12.64
N ALA A 81 21.35 1.10 -12.47
CA ALA A 81 21.29 2.08 -13.54
C ALA A 81 22.68 2.30 -14.18
N PHE A 82 23.73 2.41 -13.37
CA PHE A 82 25.10 2.51 -13.87
C PHE A 82 25.58 1.25 -14.59
N LEU A 83 25.28 0.08 -14.04
CA LEU A 83 25.63 -1.20 -14.69
C LEU A 83 24.96 -1.37 -16.05
N LEU A 84 23.76 -0.79 -16.21
CA LEU A 84 23.04 -0.76 -17.48
C LEU A 84 23.51 0.35 -18.45
N GLY A 85 24.57 1.10 -18.10
CA GLY A 85 25.17 2.13 -18.96
C GLY A 85 24.42 3.47 -18.94
N ASN A 86 23.53 3.71 -17.97
CA ASN A 86 22.87 5.01 -17.85
C ASN A 86 23.85 6.10 -17.38
N THR A 87 23.71 7.30 -17.92
CA THR A 87 24.50 8.48 -17.53
C THR A 87 23.88 9.18 -16.33
N MET A 88 24.69 9.99 -15.64
CA MET A 88 24.20 10.83 -14.53
C MET A 88 23.13 11.80 -15.01
N PRO A 89 21.97 11.85 -14.34
CA PRO A 89 20.93 12.83 -14.65
C PRO A 89 21.37 14.25 -14.26
N SER A 90 20.67 15.25 -14.78
CA SER A 90 20.92 16.66 -14.43
C SER A 90 20.62 16.92 -12.95
N VAL A 91 21.27 17.93 -12.36
CA VAL A 91 21.02 18.32 -10.95
C VAL A 91 19.54 18.64 -10.73
N THR A 92 18.89 19.31 -11.68
CA THR A 92 17.47 19.63 -11.60
C THR A 92 16.62 18.36 -11.54
N SER A 93 16.92 17.35 -12.36
CA SER A 93 16.23 16.05 -12.34
C SER A 93 16.43 15.33 -11.01
N ILE A 94 17.64 15.37 -10.45
CA ILE A 94 17.94 14.77 -9.15
C ILE A 94 17.10 15.44 -8.06
N LEU A 95 17.12 16.78 -7.96
CA LEU A 95 16.37 17.51 -6.93
C LEU A 95 14.86 17.29 -7.06
N SER A 96 14.33 17.35 -8.28
CA SER A 96 12.90 17.12 -8.53
C SER A 96 12.49 15.70 -8.12
N THR A 97 13.31 14.70 -8.45
CA THR A 97 13.05 13.29 -8.08
C THR A 97 13.17 13.08 -6.57
N MET A 98 14.10 13.75 -5.90
CA MET A 98 14.22 13.68 -4.43
C MET A 98 12.98 14.26 -3.74
N ILE A 99 12.47 15.42 -4.18
CA ILE A 99 11.25 16.01 -3.63
C ILE A 99 10.04 15.11 -3.90
N LEU A 100 9.91 14.64 -5.13
CA LEU A 100 8.83 13.72 -5.50
C LEU A 100 8.90 12.43 -4.67
N GLY A 101 10.07 11.82 -4.55
CA GLY A 101 10.26 10.60 -3.77
C GLY A 101 9.99 10.80 -2.28
N PHE A 102 10.39 11.94 -1.71
CA PHE A 102 10.09 12.27 -0.32
C PHE A 102 8.58 12.40 -0.08
N VAL A 103 7.87 13.15 -0.91
CA VAL A 103 6.42 13.38 -0.75
C VAL A 103 5.60 12.15 -1.09
N SER A 104 5.85 11.53 -2.26
CA SER A 104 5.01 10.43 -2.74
C SER A 104 5.33 9.09 -2.07
N TYR A 105 6.59 8.75 -1.87
CA TYR A 105 7.01 7.50 -1.27
C TYR A 105 7.31 7.62 0.23
N GLY A 106 8.15 8.56 0.63
CA GLY A 106 8.60 8.70 2.01
C GLY A 106 7.43 8.93 2.97
N MET A 107 6.67 10.00 2.77
CA MET A 107 5.52 10.33 3.63
C MET A 107 4.42 9.26 3.56
N SER A 108 4.09 8.77 2.37
CA SER A 108 3.05 7.75 2.21
C SER A 108 3.40 6.45 2.92
N THR A 109 4.67 6.02 2.85
CA THR A 109 5.13 4.79 3.52
C THR A 109 5.16 4.96 5.03
N ILE A 110 5.51 6.13 5.55
CA ILE A 110 5.42 6.43 7.00
C ILE A 110 3.98 6.28 7.47
N LEU A 111 3.02 6.92 6.77
CA LEU A 111 1.60 6.84 7.09
C LEU A 111 1.07 5.41 6.97
N PHE A 112 1.54 4.66 5.98
CA PHE A 112 1.20 3.25 5.79
C PHE A 112 1.66 2.39 6.98
N ILE A 113 2.91 2.58 7.45
CA ILE A 113 3.44 1.87 8.63
C ILE A 113 2.64 2.22 9.89
N LEU A 114 2.31 3.50 10.08
CA LEU A 114 1.49 3.94 11.21
C LEU A 114 0.10 3.30 11.17
N SER A 115 -0.53 3.22 10.00
CA SER A 115 -1.83 2.58 9.80
C SER A 115 -1.78 1.07 10.13
N MET A 116 -0.69 0.39 9.77
CA MET A 116 -0.52 -1.03 10.08
C MET A 116 -0.51 -1.35 11.58
N ARG A 117 -0.16 -0.39 12.44
CA ARG A 117 -0.18 -0.58 13.89
C ARG A 117 -1.58 -0.82 14.43
N GLY A 118 -2.57 -0.08 13.90
CA GLY A 118 -3.96 -0.19 14.34
C GLY A 118 -4.78 -1.18 13.52
N LEU A 119 -4.62 -1.19 12.20
CA LEU A 119 -5.46 -1.95 11.28
C LEU A 119 -4.90 -3.33 10.91
N GLY A 120 -3.60 -3.54 11.09
CA GLY A 120 -2.90 -4.71 10.56
C GLY A 120 -2.50 -4.56 9.09
N ALA A 121 -1.69 -5.51 8.58
CA ALA A 121 -1.14 -5.42 7.23
C ALA A 121 -2.21 -5.61 6.14
N ALA A 122 -3.13 -6.57 6.33
CA ALA A 122 -4.13 -6.91 5.33
C ALA A 122 -5.11 -5.75 5.06
N ARG A 123 -5.67 -5.15 6.12
CA ARG A 123 -6.61 -4.03 6.00
C ARG A 123 -5.94 -2.77 5.47
N THR A 124 -4.75 -2.44 5.98
CA THR A 124 -3.97 -1.30 5.50
C THR A 124 -3.64 -1.43 4.01
N SER A 125 -3.21 -2.61 3.57
CA SER A 125 -2.92 -2.87 2.15
C SER A 125 -4.17 -2.76 1.27
N ALA A 126 -5.32 -3.25 1.77
CA ALA A 126 -6.59 -3.14 1.03
C ALA A 126 -7.04 -1.68 0.89
N LEU A 127 -6.96 -0.89 1.96
CA LEU A 127 -7.26 0.56 1.90
C LEU A 127 -6.28 1.29 0.97
N TYR A 128 -5.01 0.95 1.02
CA TYR A 128 -4.02 1.50 0.10
C TYR A 128 -4.33 1.14 -1.36
N GLY A 129 -4.95 -0.02 -1.60
CA GLY A 129 -5.45 -0.44 -2.91
C GLY A 129 -6.51 0.49 -3.52
N THR A 130 -7.08 1.43 -2.75
CA THR A 130 -7.98 2.48 -3.27
C THR A 130 -7.24 3.71 -3.82
N ALA A 131 -5.91 3.77 -3.70
CA ALA A 131 -5.11 4.89 -4.19
C ALA A 131 -5.33 5.25 -5.69
N PRO A 132 -5.57 4.30 -6.61
CA PRO A 132 -5.93 4.63 -7.99
C PRO A 132 -7.17 5.50 -8.11
N LEU A 133 -8.13 5.39 -7.18
CA LEU A 133 -9.32 6.25 -7.15
C LEU A 133 -8.94 7.72 -6.95
N ALA A 134 -8.00 8.00 -6.05
CA ALA A 134 -7.48 9.36 -5.84
C ALA A 134 -6.82 9.90 -7.12
N GLY A 135 -6.07 9.06 -7.85
CA GLY A 135 -5.49 9.41 -9.14
C GLY A 135 -6.54 9.78 -10.19
N VAL A 136 -7.60 8.98 -10.30
CA VAL A 136 -8.73 9.25 -11.22
C VAL A 136 -9.43 10.56 -10.86
N VAL A 137 -9.74 10.79 -9.59
CA VAL A 137 -10.39 12.03 -9.14
C VAL A 137 -9.53 13.25 -9.45
N LEU A 138 -8.22 13.17 -9.18
CA LEU A 138 -7.29 14.26 -9.50
C LEU A 138 -7.16 14.47 -11.02
N SER A 139 -7.14 13.41 -11.83
CA SER A 139 -7.12 13.51 -13.29
C SER A 139 -8.34 14.26 -13.83
N ILE A 140 -9.52 13.94 -13.33
CA ILE A 140 -10.77 14.64 -13.70
C ILE A 140 -10.68 16.14 -13.35
N ILE A 141 -10.18 16.47 -12.16
CA ILE A 141 -10.10 17.86 -11.68
C ILE A 141 -9.04 18.66 -12.45
N ILE A 142 -7.85 18.07 -12.66
CA ILE A 142 -6.70 18.78 -13.23
C ILE A 142 -6.81 18.87 -14.76
N PHE A 143 -7.23 17.78 -15.41
CA PHE A 143 -7.25 17.67 -16.87
C PHE A 143 -8.64 17.83 -17.47
N ALA A 144 -9.68 18.04 -16.64
CA ALA A 144 -11.09 18.13 -17.06
C ALA A 144 -11.55 16.93 -17.90
N GLU A 145 -11.00 15.74 -17.64
CA GLU A 145 -11.36 14.51 -18.33
C GLU A 145 -12.72 14.00 -17.84
N SER A 146 -13.58 13.58 -18.77
CA SER A 146 -14.83 12.91 -18.41
C SER A 146 -14.57 11.43 -18.13
N PRO A 147 -14.90 10.92 -16.94
CA PRO A 147 -14.66 9.52 -16.62
C PRO A 147 -15.55 8.61 -17.48
N SER A 148 -14.99 7.53 -17.99
CA SER A 148 -15.79 6.50 -18.64
C SER A 148 -16.71 5.80 -17.62
N PHE A 149 -17.75 5.12 -18.11
CA PHE A 149 -18.63 4.33 -17.25
C PHE A 149 -17.85 3.30 -16.42
N ALA A 150 -16.82 2.70 -17.00
CA ALA A 150 -15.96 1.73 -16.32
C ALA A 150 -15.21 2.35 -15.11
N TYR A 151 -14.65 3.55 -15.28
CA TYR A 151 -13.98 4.26 -14.18
C TYR A 151 -14.96 4.67 -13.08
N SER A 152 -16.16 5.12 -13.44
CA SER A 152 -17.19 5.49 -12.48
C SER A 152 -17.66 4.27 -11.67
N LEU A 153 -17.90 3.14 -12.34
CA LEU A 153 -18.30 1.89 -11.68
C LEU A 153 -17.19 1.36 -10.74
N ALA A 154 -15.94 1.34 -11.22
CA ALA A 154 -14.80 0.93 -10.39
C ALA A 154 -14.65 1.82 -9.16
N GLY A 155 -14.83 3.13 -9.31
CA GLY A 155 -14.80 4.08 -8.20
C GLY A 155 -15.86 3.80 -7.14
N VAL A 156 -17.11 3.54 -7.55
CA VAL A 156 -18.21 3.18 -6.64
C VAL A 156 -17.89 1.88 -5.89
N LEU A 157 -17.38 0.86 -6.59
CA LEU A 157 -16.98 -0.41 -5.97
C LEU A 157 -15.82 -0.24 -4.98
N MET A 158 -14.80 0.58 -5.30
CA MET A 158 -13.70 0.87 -4.39
C MET A 158 -14.19 1.59 -3.12
N ILE A 159 -15.03 2.60 -3.26
CA ILE A 159 -15.62 3.32 -2.12
C ILE A 159 -16.45 2.36 -1.27
N GLY A 160 -17.31 1.56 -1.90
CA GLY A 160 -18.12 0.56 -1.19
C GLY A 160 -17.26 -0.45 -0.42
N GLY A 161 -16.21 -0.97 -1.03
CA GLY A 161 -15.25 -1.87 -0.38
C GLY A 161 -14.50 -1.20 0.77
N ALA A 162 -14.07 0.04 0.61
CA ALA A 162 -13.41 0.80 1.68
C ALA A 162 -14.35 1.05 2.87
N LEU A 163 -15.60 1.42 2.61
CA LEU A 163 -16.61 1.60 3.66
C LEU A 163 -16.92 0.30 4.40
N LEU A 164 -17.00 -0.84 3.72
CA LEU A 164 -17.14 -2.15 4.36
C LEU A 164 -15.98 -2.46 5.30
N LEU A 165 -14.77 -2.04 4.93
CA LEU A 165 -13.56 -2.27 5.73
C LEU A 165 -13.48 -1.35 6.94
N ILE A 166 -13.86 -0.07 6.80
CA ILE A 166 -13.81 0.94 7.86
C ILE A 166 -14.89 0.67 8.92
N ASN A 167 -16.09 0.26 8.49
CA ASN A 167 -17.23 -0.01 9.38
C ASN A 167 -17.16 -1.38 10.08
N GLU A 168 -16.02 -2.07 9.99
CA GLU A 168 -15.82 -3.32 10.71
C GLU A 168 -15.55 -3.04 12.19
N GLU A 169 -16.43 -3.50 13.08
CA GLU A 169 -16.21 -3.45 14.52
C GLU A 169 -15.03 -4.34 14.91
N HIS A 170 -14.02 -3.73 15.53
CA HIS A 170 -12.83 -4.43 16.00
C HIS A 170 -13.11 -5.02 17.37
N SER A 171 -13.50 -6.29 17.45
CA SER A 171 -13.45 -7.01 18.71
C SER A 171 -12.02 -7.54 18.94
N HIS A 172 -11.27 -6.86 19.78
CA HIS A 172 -10.02 -7.40 20.30
C HIS A 172 -10.32 -8.18 21.57
N SER A 173 -10.09 -9.49 21.58
CA SER A 173 -10.02 -10.25 22.84
C SER A 173 -8.69 -9.94 23.49
N HIS A 174 -8.68 -9.06 24.48
CA HIS A 174 -7.53 -8.90 25.37
C HIS A 174 -7.59 -9.99 26.42
N ILE A 175 -6.60 -10.88 26.44
CA ILE A 175 -6.38 -11.75 27.60
C ILE A 175 -5.69 -10.85 28.63
N HIS A 176 -6.47 -10.33 29.57
CA HIS A 176 -5.91 -9.76 30.79
C HIS A 176 -5.39 -10.92 31.65
N THR A 177 -4.09 -11.12 31.66
CA THR A 177 -3.45 -11.89 32.74
C THR A 177 -3.61 -11.05 33.98
N ASP A 178 -4.52 -11.45 34.87
CA ASP A 178 -4.65 -10.87 36.22
C ASP A 178 -3.31 -11.04 36.91
N LEU A 179 -2.54 -9.96 36.99
CA LEU A 179 -1.37 -9.90 37.84
C LEU A 179 -1.90 -9.78 39.26
N PHE A 180 -1.89 -10.89 39.99
CA PHE A 180 -2.09 -10.90 41.42
C PHE A 180 -0.91 -10.14 42.05
N HIS A 181 -1.15 -8.90 42.47
CA HIS A 181 -0.23 -8.17 43.34
C HIS A 181 -0.60 -8.42 44.79
N GLU A 182 0.17 -9.23 45.48
CA GLU A 182 0.12 -9.33 46.92
C GLU A 182 0.83 -8.12 47.52
N HIS A 183 0.07 -7.17 48.08
CA HIS A 183 0.59 -6.07 48.87
C HIS A 183 0.59 -6.47 50.34
N SER A 184 1.76 -6.69 50.93
CA SER A 184 1.89 -6.77 52.39
C SER A 184 2.03 -5.35 52.93
N HIS A 185 1.07 -4.89 53.71
CA HIS A 185 1.17 -3.68 54.51
C HIS A 185 1.85 -4.01 55.82
N ARG A 186 2.97 -3.32 56.12
CA ARG A 186 3.52 -3.15 57.46
C ARG A 186 3.13 -1.79 57.98
#